data_03c54ccee3c33acec58b8c7bffd8679e
#
_entry.id   03c54ccee3c33acec58b8c7bffd8679e
#
_cell.length_a   1.000
_cell.length_b   1.000
_cell.length_c   1.000
_cell.angle_alpha   90.00
_cell.angle_beta   90.00
_cell.angle_gamma   90.00
#
_symmetry.space_group_name_H-M   'P 1'
#
loop_
_entity.id
_entity.type
_entity.pdbx_description
1 polymer ?
#
loop_
_entity_poly.entity_id
_entity_poly.type
_entity_poly.pdbx_seq_one_letter_code
_entity_poly.pdbx_strand_id
1 'polypeptide(L)'
;MTNRVLVILLTAFSYVNSNAQIDSLENKETKPEKEIYKSETLLIYQISEYVYQHISFLDTKDFGKVSCNGMIVTNDNEAVIFDTPTDNETSRELIDCVVQSLKCKITAVIPTHYHIDNLGGLDEFHRQGIASYAYNKTIQIAKENGLPVPQHGFDKYMELEVGSERVYIEFFGEGHTYDNIVGYFPLEDIMFGGCLIKEAGAGKGNLAEANIEKWSETVRKVKMKYPKVKMIIVGHGKSGGIELLDYTVKLFE
;
A
#
# COMPACT_ATOMS: atom_id res chain seq x y z
N MET A 1 6.07 93.45 -16.66
CA MET A 1 7.14 92.41 -16.66
C MET A 1 6.77 91.43 -15.53
N THR A 2 6.09 90.34 -15.84
CA THR A 2 5.62 89.33 -14.90
C THR A 2 6.26 88.01 -15.22
N ASN A 3 7.23 87.62 -14.39
CA ASN A 3 7.86 86.31 -14.45
C ASN A 3 6.89 85.21 -13.99
N ARG A 4 6.56 84.29 -14.84
CA ARG A 4 5.88 83.02 -14.51
C ARG A 4 6.94 81.96 -14.19
N VAL A 5 6.96 81.52 -12.95
CA VAL A 5 7.73 80.34 -12.51
C VAL A 5 6.93 79.09 -12.84
N LEU A 6 7.52 78.27 -13.67
CA LEU A 6 6.93 76.96 -14.03
C LEU A 6 7.39 75.91 -12.99
N VAL A 7 6.46 75.43 -12.17
CA VAL A 7 6.74 74.31 -11.24
C VAL A 7 6.48 73.02 -11.94
N ILE A 8 7.54 72.23 -12.18
CA ILE A 8 7.47 70.87 -12.72
C ILE A 8 7.31 69.91 -11.53
N LEU A 9 6.10 69.33 -11.41
CA LEU A 9 5.84 68.24 -10.49
C LEU A 9 6.42 66.95 -11.07
N LEU A 10 7.50 66.45 -10.51
CA LEU A 10 8.02 65.09 -10.75
C LEU A 10 7.20 64.11 -9.90
N THR A 11 6.30 63.35 -10.54
CA THR A 11 5.65 62.18 -9.92
C THR A 11 6.59 60.99 -9.97
N ALA A 12 7.16 60.64 -8.81
CA ALA A 12 7.90 59.42 -8.62
C ALA A 12 6.92 58.21 -8.64
N PHE A 13 6.98 57.41 -9.70
CA PHE A 13 6.34 56.10 -9.76
C PHE A 13 7.17 55.11 -8.93
N SER A 14 6.70 54.79 -7.73
CA SER A 14 7.26 53.70 -6.93
C SER A 14 6.85 52.37 -7.56
N TYR A 15 7.78 51.72 -8.19
CA TYR A 15 7.65 50.29 -8.57
C TYR A 15 7.67 49.45 -7.30
N VAL A 16 6.50 48.97 -6.89
CA VAL A 16 6.41 47.91 -5.88
C VAL A 16 6.83 46.61 -6.56
N ASN A 17 8.05 46.17 -6.29
CA ASN A 17 8.50 44.82 -6.61
C ASN A 17 7.76 43.85 -5.68
N SER A 18 6.68 43.26 -6.15
CA SER A 18 6.07 42.09 -5.53
C SER A 18 6.96 40.89 -5.89
N ASN A 19 8.01 40.67 -5.13
CA ASN A 19 8.64 39.36 -5.05
C ASN A 19 7.62 38.42 -4.41
N ALA A 20 6.82 37.74 -5.23
CA ALA A 20 6.10 36.56 -4.82
C ALA A 20 7.17 35.55 -4.40
N GLN A 21 7.33 35.38 -3.11
CA GLN A 21 8.05 34.29 -2.49
C GLN A 21 7.35 33.01 -2.94
N ILE A 22 7.94 32.35 -3.96
CA ILE A 22 7.59 30.96 -4.29
C ILE A 22 8.12 30.20 -3.11
N ASP A 23 7.24 29.88 -2.16
CA ASP A 23 7.48 28.90 -1.13
C ASP A 23 7.92 27.62 -1.87
N SER A 24 9.19 27.34 -1.77
CA SER A 24 9.76 26.07 -2.17
C SER A 24 9.00 24.99 -1.40
N LEU A 25 8.14 24.24 -2.10
CA LEU A 25 7.70 22.95 -1.63
C LEU A 25 8.98 22.19 -1.28
N GLU A 26 9.29 22.11 -0.01
CA GLU A 26 10.34 21.24 0.50
C GLU A 26 10.03 19.86 -0.05
N ASN A 27 10.85 19.46 -1.03
CA ASN A 27 10.96 18.09 -1.47
C ASN A 27 11.46 17.34 -0.23
N LYS A 28 10.53 16.79 0.57
CA LYS A 28 10.89 15.83 1.61
C LYS A 28 11.55 14.68 0.87
N GLU A 29 12.89 14.68 0.86
CA GLU A 29 13.66 13.53 0.47
C GLU A 29 13.12 12.34 1.28
N THR A 30 12.36 11.48 0.61
CA THR A 30 12.04 10.18 1.17
C THR A 30 13.38 9.49 1.41
N LYS A 31 13.65 9.11 2.67
CA LYS A 31 14.85 8.31 2.98
C LYS A 31 14.89 7.17 1.96
N PRO A 32 16.03 6.89 1.33
CA PRO A 32 16.11 5.79 0.38
C PRO A 32 15.73 4.50 1.09
N GLU A 33 14.86 3.72 0.45
CA GLU A 33 14.46 2.40 0.92
C GLU A 33 15.72 1.57 1.16
N LYS A 34 15.88 1.03 2.37
CA LYS A 34 17.05 0.22 2.71
C LYS A 34 16.77 -1.24 2.32
N GLU A 35 17.53 -1.80 1.38
CA GLU A 35 17.50 -3.23 1.07
C GLU A 35 17.92 -4.04 2.31
N ILE A 36 17.03 -4.92 2.77
CA ILE A 36 17.24 -5.82 3.91
C ILE A 36 17.60 -7.21 3.42
N TYR A 37 16.95 -7.66 2.35
CA TYR A 37 17.12 -8.99 1.79
C TYR A 37 16.93 -8.97 0.28
N LYS A 38 17.69 -9.82 -0.41
CA LYS A 38 17.59 -9.99 -1.87
C LYS A 38 18.01 -11.38 -2.30
N SER A 39 17.11 -12.03 -3.05
CA SER A 39 17.37 -13.25 -3.81
C SER A 39 16.84 -13.11 -5.24
N GLU A 40 16.77 -14.22 -5.98
CA GLU A 40 16.13 -14.26 -7.31
C GLU A 40 14.60 -14.22 -7.22
N THR A 41 14.02 -14.65 -6.09
CA THR A 41 12.58 -14.82 -5.87
C THR A 41 11.98 -13.81 -4.90
N LEU A 42 12.79 -13.21 -4.02
CA LEU A 42 12.32 -12.34 -2.96
C LEU A 42 13.22 -11.12 -2.76
N LEU A 43 12.59 -9.95 -2.65
CA LEU A 43 13.23 -8.72 -2.20
C LEU A 43 12.52 -8.22 -0.95
N ILE A 44 13.27 -7.65 0.02
CA ILE A 44 12.68 -7.00 1.20
C ILE A 44 13.36 -5.65 1.40
N TYR A 45 12.57 -4.59 1.46
CA TYR A 45 13.01 -3.22 1.69
C TYR A 45 12.41 -2.67 2.98
N GLN A 46 13.21 -2.00 3.77
CA GLN A 46 12.71 -1.22 4.90
C GLN A 46 12.15 0.12 4.40
N ILE A 47 10.88 0.36 4.64
CA ILE A 47 10.16 1.57 4.23
C ILE A 47 10.21 2.63 5.32
N SER A 48 10.05 2.21 6.58
CA SER A 48 10.05 3.07 7.76
C SER A 48 10.69 2.36 8.95
N GLU A 49 10.53 2.90 10.15
CA GLU A 49 11.07 2.26 11.36
C GLU A 49 10.44 0.87 11.60
N TYR A 50 9.13 0.73 11.37
CA TYR A 50 8.36 -0.47 11.70
C TYR A 50 7.79 -1.20 10.47
N VAL A 51 7.88 -0.61 9.27
CA VAL A 51 7.25 -1.18 8.07
C VAL A 51 8.29 -1.57 7.03
N TYR A 52 8.10 -2.77 6.46
CA TYR A 52 8.88 -3.30 5.35
C TYR A 52 7.95 -3.69 4.22
N GLN A 53 8.44 -3.57 2.99
CA GLN A 53 7.80 -4.11 1.80
C GLN A 53 8.56 -5.37 1.38
N HIS A 54 7.84 -6.47 1.17
CA HIS A 54 8.38 -7.63 0.46
C HIS A 54 7.85 -7.65 -0.96
N ILE A 55 8.66 -8.19 -1.88
CA ILE A 55 8.33 -8.27 -3.30
C ILE A 55 8.69 -9.68 -3.77
N SER A 56 7.69 -10.42 -4.22
CA SER A 56 7.84 -11.70 -4.94
C SER A 56 7.44 -11.52 -6.41
N PHE A 57 7.50 -12.57 -7.21
CA PHE A 57 7.26 -12.46 -8.64
C PHE A 57 6.31 -13.56 -9.13
N LEU A 58 5.38 -13.18 -10.00
CA LEU A 58 4.45 -14.07 -10.67
C LEU A 58 4.67 -14.05 -12.18
N ASP A 59 4.89 -15.21 -12.79
CA ASP A 59 4.92 -15.33 -14.24
C ASP A 59 3.50 -15.46 -14.79
N THR A 60 3.07 -14.50 -15.58
CA THR A 60 1.74 -14.46 -16.18
C THR A 60 1.83 -14.58 -17.71
N LYS A 61 0.77 -15.11 -18.34
CA LYS A 61 0.72 -15.23 -19.81
C LYS A 61 0.61 -13.86 -20.50
N ASP A 62 -0.17 -12.96 -19.91
CA ASP A 62 -0.58 -11.69 -20.57
C ASP A 62 0.32 -10.52 -20.20
N PHE A 63 0.94 -10.55 -18.99
CA PHE A 63 1.73 -9.45 -18.46
C PHE A 63 3.21 -9.80 -18.23
N GLY A 64 3.64 -11.04 -18.54
CA GLY A 64 5.00 -11.53 -18.27
C GLY A 64 5.27 -11.69 -16.78
N LYS A 65 6.52 -11.43 -16.36
CA LYS A 65 6.93 -11.47 -14.95
C LYS A 65 6.48 -10.21 -14.24
N VAL A 66 5.53 -10.34 -13.31
CA VAL A 66 4.91 -9.27 -12.54
C VAL A 66 5.45 -9.29 -11.11
N SER A 67 5.84 -8.12 -10.57
CA SER A 67 6.17 -7.97 -9.15
C SER A 67 4.90 -7.95 -8.32
N CYS A 68 4.90 -8.71 -7.21
CA CYS A 68 3.80 -8.82 -6.26
C CYS A 68 4.30 -8.34 -4.91
N ASN A 69 3.77 -7.23 -4.45
CA ASN A 69 4.17 -6.58 -3.21
C ASN A 69 3.31 -7.05 -2.04
N GLY A 70 3.93 -7.12 -0.86
CA GLY A 70 3.24 -7.25 0.40
C GLY A 70 3.86 -6.35 1.45
N MET A 71 3.26 -6.26 2.61
CA MET A 71 3.70 -5.41 3.72
C MET A 71 3.98 -6.24 4.97
N ILE A 72 5.10 -5.95 5.64
CA ILE A 72 5.41 -6.48 6.96
C ILE A 72 5.36 -5.31 7.94
N VAL A 73 4.57 -5.43 8.99
CA VAL A 73 4.56 -4.50 10.12
C VAL A 73 5.21 -5.18 11.29
N THR A 74 6.19 -4.51 11.92
CA THR A 74 6.91 -5.05 13.10
C THR A 74 6.76 -4.11 14.28
N ASN A 75 6.61 -4.66 15.49
CA ASN A 75 6.70 -3.93 16.74
C ASN A 75 6.99 -4.91 17.88
N ASP A 76 7.82 -4.53 18.87
CA ASP A 76 8.17 -5.33 20.07
C ASP A 76 8.55 -6.79 19.76
N ASN A 77 9.34 -7.03 18.68
CA ASN A 77 9.75 -8.34 18.19
C ASN A 77 8.58 -9.24 17.70
N GLU A 78 7.44 -8.67 17.39
CA GLU A 78 6.34 -9.31 16.69
C GLU A 78 6.21 -8.77 15.27
N ALA A 79 5.60 -9.55 14.38
CA ALA A 79 5.34 -9.17 13.00
C ALA A 79 3.96 -9.64 12.54
N VAL A 80 3.28 -8.78 11.78
CA VAL A 80 2.08 -9.09 11.00
C VAL A 80 2.42 -8.88 9.53
N ILE A 81 2.00 -9.83 8.68
CA ILE A 81 2.31 -9.81 7.25
C ILE A 81 1.00 -9.66 6.45
N PHE A 82 0.97 -8.71 5.53
CA PHE A 82 -0.08 -8.57 4.52
C PHE A 82 0.39 -9.16 3.20
N ASP A 83 -0.41 -10.05 2.66
CA ASP A 83 -0.19 -10.91 1.51
C ASP A 83 1.00 -11.88 1.66
N THR A 84 0.85 -13.06 1.11
CA THR A 84 1.95 -14.01 0.99
C THR A 84 2.71 -13.78 -0.31
N PRO A 85 3.98 -14.21 -0.41
CA PRO A 85 4.57 -14.49 -1.71
C PRO A 85 3.71 -15.43 -2.56
N THR A 86 3.99 -15.51 -3.86
CA THR A 86 3.20 -16.21 -4.86
C THR A 86 3.22 -17.74 -4.73
N ASP A 87 4.12 -18.29 -3.89
CA ASP A 87 4.31 -19.72 -3.67
C ASP A 87 4.87 -20.04 -2.27
N ASN A 88 4.85 -21.35 -1.93
CA ASN A 88 5.28 -21.84 -0.63
C ASN A 88 6.80 -21.73 -0.40
N GLU A 89 7.61 -21.85 -1.44
CA GLU A 89 9.08 -21.81 -1.32
C GLU A 89 9.55 -20.39 -1.00
N THR A 90 9.07 -19.43 -1.76
CA THR A 90 9.32 -18.00 -1.53
C THR A 90 8.73 -17.53 -0.18
N SER A 91 7.59 -18.12 0.23
CA SER A 91 7.00 -17.81 1.55
C SER A 91 7.85 -18.34 2.70
N ARG A 92 8.49 -19.50 2.56
CA ARG A 92 9.46 -19.99 3.55
C ARG A 92 10.64 -19.03 3.66
N GLU A 93 11.16 -18.57 2.55
CA GLU A 93 12.26 -17.60 2.48
C GLU A 93 11.90 -16.30 3.20
N LEU A 94 10.66 -15.78 2.98
CA LEU A 94 10.14 -14.61 3.69
C LEU A 94 10.06 -14.85 5.21
N ILE A 95 9.47 -15.97 5.63
CA ILE A 95 9.34 -16.34 7.04
C ILE A 95 10.72 -16.43 7.69
N ASP A 96 11.67 -17.10 7.04
CA ASP A 96 13.05 -17.23 7.54
C ASP A 96 13.72 -15.87 7.69
N CYS A 97 13.53 -14.96 6.72
CA CYS A 97 14.07 -13.60 6.82
C CYS A 97 13.46 -12.81 7.98
N VAL A 98 12.14 -12.84 8.17
CA VAL A 98 11.47 -12.15 9.28
C VAL A 98 11.95 -12.68 10.63
N VAL A 99 12.04 -14.01 10.78
CA VAL A 99 12.46 -14.64 12.04
C VAL A 99 13.95 -14.45 12.31
N GLN A 100 14.80 -14.65 11.30
CA GLN A 100 16.26 -14.69 11.49
C GLN A 100 16.93 -13.34 11.35
N SER A 101 16.48 -12.48 10.43
CA SER A 101 17.10 -11.20 10.16
C SER A 101 16.42 -10.05 10.90
N LEU A 102 15.08 -9.99 10.88
CA LEU A 102 14.33 -8.97 11.60
C LEU A 102 14.12 -9.33 13.08
N LYS A 103 14.41 -10.60 13.49
CA LYS A 103 14.26 -11.10 14.85
C LYS A 103 12.84 -10.98 15.41
N CYS A 104 11.83 -11.08 14.54
CA CYS A 104 10.43 -10.98 14.90
C CYS A 104 9.73 -12.33 14.83
N LYS A 105 8.83 -12.58 15.78
CA LYS A 105 7.86 -13.68 15.72
C LYS A 105 6.68 -13.24 14.85
N ILE A 106 6.38 -13.99 13.80
CA ILE A 106 5.19 -13.74 12.99
C ILE A 106 3.96 -14.20 13.75
N THR A 107 3.04 -13.29 14.04
CA THR A 107 1.80 -13.56 14.78
C THR A 107 0.62 -13.80 13.86
N ALA A 108 0.63 -13.20 12.65
CA ALA A 108 -0.45 -13.36 11.68
C ALA A 108 0.02 -13.10 10.25
N VAL A 109 -0.69 -13.71 9.29
CA VAL A 109 -0.66 -13.37 7.86
C VAL A 109 -2.07 -13.04 7.38
N ILE A 110 -2.22 -11.99 6.56
CA ILE A 110 -3.49 -11.45 6.09
C ILE A 110 -3.49 -11.33 4.57
N PRO A 111 -3.99 -12.33 3.82
CA PRO A 111 -4.26 -12.18 2.39
C PRO A 111 -5.32 -11.12 2.15
N THR A 112 -5.02 -10.15 1.27
CA THR A 112 -5.94 -9.04 1.01
C THR A 112 -7.04 -9.35 0.01
N HIS A 113 -6.89 -10.40 -0.79
CA HIS A 113 -7.94 -10.99 -1.62
C HIS A 113 -7.53 -12.41 -2.06
N TYR A 114 -8.41 -13.11 -2.79
CA TYR A 114 -8.26 -14.55 -3.04
C TYR A 114 -7.28 -14.93 -4.17
N HIS A 115 -6.64 -14.01 -4.88
CA HIS A 115 -5.73 -14.35 -5.96
C HIS A 115 -4.42 -14.97 -5.48
N ILE A 116 -3.77 -15.72 -6.38
CA ILE A 116 -2.56 -16.49 -6.07
C ILE A 116 -1.36 -15.60 -5.68
N ASP A 117 -1.32 -14.36 -6.15
CA ASP A 117 -0.30 -13.38 -5.79
C ASP A 117 -0.42 -12.85 -4.35
N ASN A 118 -1.51 -13.21 -3.64
CA ASN A 118 -1.78 -12.81 -2.27
C ASN A 118 -1.87 -13.97 -1.29
N LEU A 119 -2.30 -15.15 -1.76
CA LEU A 119 -2.44 -16.31 -0.89
C LEU A 119 -1.74 -17.59 -1.39
N GLY A 120 -0.94 -17.49 -2.48
CA GLY A 120 -0.29 -18.64 -3.07
C GLY A 120 0.68 -19.40 -2.15
N GLY A 121 1.29 -18.69 -1.21
CA GLY A 121 2.20 -19.28 -0.22
C GLY A 121 1.58 -19.56 1.14
N LEU A 122 0.25 -19.43 1.29
CA LEU A 122 -0.43 -19.51 2.59
C LEU A 122 -0.24 -20.85 3.32
N ASP A 123 -0.13 -21.95 2.57
CA ASP A 123 0.08 -23.27 3.15
C ASP A 123 1.44 -23.38 3.89
N GLU A 124 2.46 -22.62 3.48
CA GLU A 124 3.72 -22.57 4.22
C GLU A 124 3.56 -21.89 5.56
N PHE A 125 2.83 -20.76 5.62
CA PHE A 125 2.53 -20.10 6.89
C PHE A 125 1.79 -21.04 7.84
N HIS A 126 0.80 -21.78 7.35
CA HIS A 126 0.08 -22.79 8.14
C HIS A 126 0.99 -23.91 8.63
N ARG A 127 1.91 -24.41 7.79
CA ARG A 127 2.91 -25.44 8.19
C ARG A 127 3.83 -24.95 9.29
N GLN A 128 4.13 -23.65 9.34
CA GLN A 128 4.93 -23.02 10.40
C GLN A 128 4.10 -22.64 11.64
N GLY A 129 2.80 -22.96 11.67
CA GLY A 129 1.90 -22.65 12.76
C GLY A 129 1.52 -21.17 12.86
N ILE A 130 1.68 -20.40 11.79
CA ILE A 130 1.32 -18.99 11.72
C ILE A 130 -0.16 -18.90 11.33
N ALA A 131 -0.95 -18.21 12.16
CA ALA A 131 -2.38 -18.02 11.94
C ALA A 131 -2.64 -17.08 10.76
N SER A 132 -3.68 -17.39 9.98
CA SER A 132 -4.11 -16.54 8.87
C SER A 132 -5.51 -15.98 9.08
N TYR A 133 -5.69 -14.71 8.72
CA TYR A 133 -6.95 -13.98 8.85
C TYR A 133 -7.34 -13.39 7.49
N ALA A 134 -8.61 -13.47 7.12
CA ALA A 134 -9.10 -12.87 5.89
C ALA A 134 -10.57 -12.44 6.01
N TYR A 135 -11.01 -11.57 5.12
CA TYR A 135 -12.42 -11.28 4.96
C TYR A 135 -13.20 -12.56 4.66
N ASN A 136 -14.35 -12.77 5.29
CA ASN A 136 -15.15 -13.99 5.12
C ASN A 136 -15.45 -14.33 3.65
N LYS A 137 -15.58 -13.33 2.79
CA LYS A 137 -15.77 -13.53 1.35
C LYS A 137 -14.53 -14.13 0.68
N THR A 138 -13.32 -13.73 1.07
CA THR A 138 -12.05 -14.31 0.61
C THR A 138 -11.98 -15.80 0.93
N ILE A 139 -12.34 -16.19 2.16
CA ILE A 139 -12.39 -17.59 2.59
C ILE A 139 -13.39 -18.39 1.76
N GLN A 140 -14.58 -17.82 1.52
CA GLN A 140 -15.58 -18.46 0.69
C GLN A 140 -15.07 -18.72 -0.72
N ILE A 141 -14.53 -17.68 -1.39
CA ILE A 141 -14.05 -17.77 -2.77
C ILE A 141 -12.86 -18.74 -2.87
N ALA A 142 -11.92 -18.69 -1.91
CA ALA A 142 -10.78 -19.60 -1.88
C ALA A 142 -11.24 -21.07 -1.81
N LYS A 143 -12.21 -21.40 -0.96
CA LYS A 143 -12.81 -22.74 -0.87
C LYS A 143 -13.46 -23.19 -2.17
N GLU A 144 -14.26 -22.32 -2.79
CA GLU A 144 -14.98 -22.60 -4.03
C GLU A 144 -14.03 -22.87 -5.20
N ASN A 145 -12.83 -22.24 -5.18
CA ASN A 145 -11.83 -22.37 -6.24
C ASN A 145 -10.69 -23.38 -5.92
N GLY A 146 -10.76 -24.08 -4.77
CA GLY A 146 -9.72 -25.06 -4.39
C GLY A 146 -8.36 -24.43 -4.11
N LEU A 147 -8.32 -23.16 -3.68
CA LEU A 147 -7.12 -22.41 -3.33
C LEU A 147 -6.76 -22.61 -1.85
N PRO A 148 -5.55 -22.25 -1.41
CA PRO A 148 -5.22 -22.22 0.02
C PRO A 148 -6.24 -21.37 0.80
N VAL A 149 -6.74 -21.91 1.92
CA VAL A 149 -7.89 -21.32 2.63
C VAL A 149 -7.43 -20.67 3.93
N PRO A 150 -7.64 -19.34 4.13
CA PRO A 150 -7.38 -18.69 5.41
C PRO A 150 -8.18 -19.32 6.55
N GLN A 151 -7.57 -19.38 7.76
CA GLN A 151 -8.12 -20.12 8.91
C GLN A 151 -9.20 -19.35 9.67
N HIS A 152 -9.04 -18.03 9.81
CA HIS A 152 -9.93 -17.17 10.60
C HIS A 152 -10.56 -16.10 9.72
N GLY A 153 -11.88 -16.01 9.80
CA GLY A 153 -12.64 -15.03 9.04
C GLY A 153 -13.06 -13.84 9.90
N PHE A 154 -13.18 -12.69 9.27
CA PHE A 154 -13.81 -11.52 9.87
C PHE A 154 -14.83 -10.92 8.89
N ASP A 155 -15.74 -10.12 9.42
CA ASP A 155 -16.62 -9.29 8.62
C ASP A 155 -15.89 -7.99 8.22
N LYS A 156 -16.51 -6.94 7.93
CA LYS A 156 -15.97 -5.74 7.29
C LYS A 156 -14.74 -5.08 7.93
N TYR A 157 -14.47 -5.32 9.21
CA TYR A 157 -13.40 -4.67 9.97
C TYR A 157 -12.82 -5.60 11.03
N MET A 158 -11.50 -5.53 11.21
CA MET A 158 -10.77 -6.23 12.25
C MET A 158 -9.55 -5.40 12.67
N GLU A 159 -9.14 -5.53 13.92
CA GLU A 159 -7.86 -5.07 14.45
C GLU A 159 -7.03 -6.28 14.87
N LEU A 160 -5.73 -6.25 14.59
CA LEU A 160 -4.77 -7.21 15.11
C LEU A 160 -3.67 -6.48 15.87
N GLU A 161 -3.30 -7.02 17.00
CA GLU A 161 -2.15 -6.54 17.78
C GLU A 161 -0.84 -6.97 17.10
N VAL A 162 0.16 -6.11 17.17
CA VAL A 162 1.55 -6.36 16.82
C VAL A 162 2.42 -5.66 17.86
N GLY A 163 2.96 -6.44 18.82
CA GLY A 163 3.57 -5.87 20.01
C GLY A 163 2.60 -5.01 20.82
N SER A 164 2.97 -3.78 21.10
CA SER A 164 2.13 -2.78 21.77
C SER A 164 1.23 -1.96 20.82
N GLU A 165 1.37 -2.18 19.52
CA GLU A 165 0.64 -1.44 18.50
C GLU A 165 -0.42 -2.31 17.81
N ARG A 166 -1.16 -1.73 16.85
CA ARG A 166 -2.22 -2.40 16.10
C ARG A 166 -2.17 -2.10 14.63
N VAL A 167 -2.61 -3.07 13.83
CA VAL A 167 -2.96 -2.87 12.41
C VAL A 167 -4.47 -2.95 12.26
N TYR A 168 -5.02 -2.12 11.37
CA TYR A 168 -6.43 -2.11 11.01
C TYR A 168 -6.61 -2.76 9.64
N ILE A 169 -7.62 -3.61 9.52
CA ILE A 169 -7.91 -4.41 8.34
C ILE A 169 -9.37 -4.16 7.97
N GLU A 170 -9.65 -3.64 6.77
CA GLU A 170 -11.00 -3.17 6.46
C GLU A 170 -11.41 -3.41 5.01
N PHE A 171 -12.67 -3.84 4.83
CA PHE A 171 -13.35 -3.94 3.55
C PHE A 171 -14.18 -2.68 3.30
N PHE A 172 -13.85 -1.91 2.27
CA PHE A 172 -14.55 -0.68 1.88
C PHE A 172 -15.56 -0.89 0.76
N GLY A 173 -15.47 -2.00 0.07
CA GLY A 173 -16.28 -2.33 -1.10
C GLY A 173 -15.50 -3.10 -2.14
N GLU A 174 -16.20 -3.47 -3.18
CA GLU A 174 -15.64 -4.17 -4.33
C GLU A 174 -14.82 -3.22 -5.22
N GLY A 175 -13.88 -3.75 -5.97
CA GLY A 175 -13.05 -2.99 -6.90
C GLY A 175 -12.23 -3.94 -7.75
N HIS A 176 -10.96 -4.19 -7.40
CA HIS A 176 -10.10 -5.17 -8.08
C HIS A 176 -10.73 -6.57 -8.06
N THR A 177 -11.30 -6.95 -6.92
CA THR A 177 -12.10 -8.17 -6.73
C THR A 177 -13.32 -7.86 -5.85
N TYR A 178 -14.18 -8.85 -5.63
CA TYR A 178 -15.36 -8.75 -4.75
C TYR A 178 -15.03 -8.81 -3.26
N ASP A 179 -13.77 -9.09 -2.91
CA ASP A 179 -13.32 -9.38 -1.55
C ASP A 179 -12.11 -8.55 -1.10
N ASN A 180 -11.62 -7.66 -1.95
CA ASN A 180 -10.40 -6.88 -1.66
C ASN A 180 -10.52 -6.02 -0.39
N ILE A 181 -9.55 -6.15 0.49
CA ILE A 181 -9.42 -5.37 1.73
C ILE A 181 -8.15 -4.52 1.69
N VAL A 182 -8.04 -3.57 2.60
CA VAL A 182 -6.83 -2.79 2.84
C VAL A 182 -6.33 -2.98 4.26
N GLY A 183 -5.01 -2.88 4.45
CA GLY A 183 -4.36 -2.83 5.75
C GLY A 183 -3.89 -1.41 6.07
N TYR A 184 -3.96 -1.01 7.34
CA TYR A 184 -3.48 0.31 7.76
C TYR A 184 -2.75 0.22 9.09
N PHE A 185 -1.56 0.82 9.14
CA PHE A 185 -0.76 0.94 10.36
C PHE A 185 -0.77 2.39 10.84
N PRO A 186 -1.54 2.70 11.89
CA PRO A 186 -1.80 4.08 12.29
C PRO A 186 -0.61 4.80 12.91
N LEU A 187 0.34 4.06 13.54
CA LEU A 187 1.52 4.67 14.16
C LEU A 187 2.35 5.49 13.16
N GLU A 188 2.45 5.02 11.93
CA GLU A 188 3.24 5.67 10.88
C GLU A 188 2.40 6.25 9.73
N ASP A 189 1.06 6.10 9.78
CA ASP A 189 0.14 6.47 8.71
C ASP A 189 0.47 5.77 7.37
N ILE A 190 0.85 4.48 7.43
CA ILE A 190 1.18 3.65 6.26
C ILE A 190 0.03 2.69 5.96
N MET A 191 -0.31 2.58 4.68
CA MET A 191 -1.37 1.71 4.18
C MET A 191 -0.79 0.64 3.26
N PHE A 192 -1.27 -0.59 3.39
CA PHE A 192 -1.21 -1.59 2.35
C PHE A 192 -2.52 -1.55 1.56
N GLY A 193 -2.45 -0.96 0.37
CA GLY A 193 -3.60 -0.82 -0.54
C GLY A 193 -3.86 -2.07 -1.37
N GLY A 194 -2.89 -2.99 -1.43
CA GLY A 194 -2.97 -4.18 -2.27
C GLY A 194 -3.29 -3.84 -3.73
N CYS A 195 -3.92 -4.77 -4.42
CA CYS A 195 -4.29 -4.60 -5.83
C CYS A 195 -5.49 -3.65 -6.06
N LEU A 196 -6.19 -3.25 -4.97
CA LEU A 196 -7.24 -2.23 -5.02
C LEU A 196 -6.69 -0.86 -5.44
N ILE A 197 -5.47 -0.53 -5.03
CA ILE A 197 -4.85 0.77 -5.31
C ILE A 197 -3.79 0.60 -6.39
N LYS A 198 -3.83 1.46 -7.42
CA LYS A 198 -2.90 1.43 -8.55
C LYS A 198 -1.74 2.41 -8.36
N GLU A 199 -0.55 2.01 -8.82
CA GLU A 199 0.57 2.94 -8.92
C GLU A 199 0.29 4.07 -9.93
N ALA A 200 0.93 5.19 -9.77
CA ALA A 200 0.80 6.31 -10.70
C ALA A 200 1.34 5.95 -12.09
N GLY A 201 0.52 6.16 -13.12
CA GLY A 201 0.86 5.84 -14.51
C GLY A 201 0.47 4.41 -14.94
N ALA A 202 0.07 3.52 -14.05
CA ALA A 202 -0.40 2.19 -14.42
C ALA A 202 -1.73 2.23 -15.17
N GLY A 203 -1.95 1.23 -16.03
CA GLY A 203 -3.26 0.97 -16.61
C GLY A 203 -4.20 0.23 -15.65
N LYS A 204 -5.39 -0.10 -16.14
CA LYS A 204 -6.42 -0.81 -15.36
C LYS A 204 -6.01 -2.23 -14.94
N GLY A 205 -5.11 -2.87 -15.71
CA GLY A 205 -4.63 -4.24 -15.45
C GLY A 205 -5.66 -5.31 -15.77
N ASN A 206 -5.59 -6.46 -15.06
CA ASN A 206 -6.58 -7.53 -15.20
C ASN A 206 -7.93 -7.09 -14.60
N LEU A 207 -8.99 -7.22 -15.38
CA LEU A 207 -10.36 -6.82 -15.02
C LEU A 207 -11.34 -7.99 -15.00
N ALA A 208 -10.89 -9.22 -15.21
CA ALA A 208 -11.76 -10.39 -15.36
C ALA A 208 -12.72 -10.59 -14.18
N GLU A 209 -12.28 -10.23 -12.98
CA GLU A 209 -13.01 -10.43 -11.72
C GLU A 209 -13.26 -9.11 -10.97
N ALA A 210 -13.08 -7.99 -11.69
CA ALA A 210 -13.22 -6.65 -11.11
C ALA A 210 -14.67 -6.15 -11.13
N ASN A 211 -15.05 -5.41 -10.10
CA ASN A 211 -16.24 -4.56 -10.15
C ASN A 211 -15.82 -3.12 -10.49
N ILE A 212 -15.70 -2.86 -11.80
CA ILE A 212 -15.21 -1.57 -12.33
C ILE A 212 -16.14 -0.42 -11.89
N GLU A 213 -17.45 -0.64 -11.86
CA GLU A 213 -18.43 0.38 -11.50
C GLU A 213 -18.33 0.83 -10.04
N LYS A 214 -17.87 -0.06 -9.15
CA LYS A 214 -17.72 0.21 -7.73
C LYS A 214 -16.32 0.69 -7.33
N TRP A 215 -15.33 0.46 -8.18
CA TRP A 215 -13.93 0.67 -7.81
C TRP A 215 -13.63 2.11 -7.35
N SER A 216 -14.00 3.13 -8.12
CA SER A 216 -13.80 4.54 -7.75
C SER A 216 -14.50 4.89 -6.44
N GLU A 217 -15.76 4.45 -6.23
CA GLU A 217 -16.51 4.71 -5.00
C GLU A 217 -15.80 4.07 -3.79
N THR A 218 -15.32 2.84 -3.95
CA THR A 218 -14.58 2.11 -2.90
C THR A 218 -13.32 2.86 -2.50
N VAL A 219 -12.52 3.31 -3.46
CA VAL A 219 -11.28 4.05 -3.17
C VAL A 219 -11.55 5.43 -2.55
N ARG A 220 -12.65 6.10 -2.93
CA ARG A 220 -13.07 7.35 -2.25
C ARG A 220 -13.39 7.12 -0.77
N LYS A 221 -14.03 5.98 -0.42
CA LYS A 221 -14.29 5.62 0.99
C LYS A 221 -12.98 5.40 1.75
N VAL A 222 -11.99 4.73 1.16
CA VAL A 222 -10.65 4.58 1.73
C VAL A 222 -10.05 5.95 2.01
N LYS A 223 -10.06 6.85 1.04
CA LYS A 223 -9.52 8.21 1.18
C LYS A 223 -10.23 9.02 2.28
N MET A 224 -11.55 8.91 2.38
CA MET A 224 -12.32 9.60 3.42
C MET A 224 -12.00 9.07 4.82
N LYS A 225 -11.77 7.77 4.97
CA LYS A 225 -11.45 7.15 6.26
C LYS A 225 -10.02 7.46 6.71
N TYR A 226 -9.07 7.45 5.77
CA TYR A 226 -7.63 7.62 6.03
C TYR A 226 -7.04 8.85 5.32
N PRO A 227 -7.53 10.08 5.61
CA PRO A 227 -7.10 11.29 4.91
C PRO A 227 -5.67 11.72 5.22
N LYS A 228 -5.04 11.10 6.23
CA LYS A 228 -3.67 11.41 6.68
C LYS A 228 -2.64 10.38 6.23
N VAL A 229 -3.03 9.40 5.39
CA VAL A 229 -2.10 8.39 4.90
C VAL A 229 -0.88 9.05 4.24
N LYS A 230 0.31 8.67 4.67
CA LYS A 230 1.58 9.24 4.21
C LYS A 230 2.19 8.40 3.10
N MET A 231 2.02 7.07 3.19
CA MET A 231 2.53 6.12 2.21
C MET A 231 1.53 4.99 1.99
N ILE A 232 1.42 4.57 0.74
CA ILE A 232 0.59 3.46 0.30
C ILE A 232 1.47 2.47 -0.45
N ILE A 233 1.58 1.26 0.07
CA ILE A 233 2.17 0.13 -0.62
C ILE A 233 1.06 -0.48 -1.48
N VAL A 234 1.25 -0.48 -2.80
CA VAL A 234 0.32 -1.06 -3.77
C VAL A 234 0.65 -2.52 -4.03
N GLY A 235 -0.31 -3.32 -4.50
CA GLY A 235 -0.08 -4.75 -4.80
C GLY A 235 0.94 -4.98 -5.92
N HIS A 236 1.02 -4.07 -6.89
CA HIS A 236 1.96 -4.14 -8.02
C HIS A 236 2.56 -2.77 -8.30
N GLY A 237 3.87 -2.73 -8.57
CA GLY A 237 4.57 -1.50 -8.95
C GLY A 237 5.05 -0.67 -7.77
N LYS A 238 5.18 0.64 -7.97
CA LYS A 238 5.81 1.55 -6.99
C LYS A 238 4.81 2.06 -5.98
N SER A 239 5.22 2.02 -4.71
CA SER A 239 4.54 2.68 -3.60
C SER A 239 4.58 4.21 -3.76
N GLY A 240 3.64 4.91 -3.12
CA GLY A 240 3.53 6.37 -3.20
C GLY A 240 2.71 6.94 -2.05
N GLY A 241 2.32 8.20 -2.15
CA GLY A 241 1.51 8.88 -1.14
C GLY A 241 0.01 8.80 -1.43
N ILE A 242 -0.73 9.71 -0.81
CA ILE A 242 -2.20 9.81 -0.93
C ILE A 242 -2.66 10.06 -2.38
N GLU A 243 -1.81 10.60 -3.23
CA GLU A 243 -2.08 10.83 -4.66
C GLU A 243 -2.41 9.55 -5.42
N LEU A 244 -1.96 8.36 -4.94
CA LEU A 244 -2.32 7.08 -5.55
C LEU A 244 -3.81 6.77 -5.44
N LEU A 245 -4.47 7.24 -4.37
CA LEU A 245 -5.92 7.13 -4.22
C LEU A 245 -6.63 7.98 -5.28
N ASP A 246 -6.18 9.22 -5.49
CA ASP A 246 -6.75 10.11 -6.52
C ASP A 246 -6.52 9.57 -7.92
N TYR A 247 -5.32 9.06 -8.17
CA TYR A 247 -5.00 8.40 -9.44
C TYR A 247 -5.93 7.22 -9.71
N THR A 248 -6.09 6.32 -8.72
CA THR A 248 -6.94 5.14 -8.86
C THR A 248 -8.41 5.53 -9.06
N VAL A 249 -8.92 6.50 -8.29
CA VAL A 249 -10.28 7.03 -8.48
C VAL A 249 -10.47 7.48 -9.93
N LYS A 250 -9.58 8.34 -10.45
CA LYS A 250 -9.66 8.87 -11.82
C LYS A 250 -9.53 7.79 -12.89
N LEU A 251 -8.73 6.76 -12.65
CA LEU A 251 -8.52 5.67 -13.61
C LEU A 251 -9.80 4.86 -13.85
N PHE A 252 -10.66 4.73 -12.83
CA PHE A 252 -11.88 3.94 -12.87
C PHE A 252 -13.18 4.77 -12.92
N GLU A 253 -13.09 6.08 -13.07
CA GLU A 253 -14.20 6.94 -13.49
C GLU A 253 -14.47 6.76 -15.00
#